data_a14978fb706ce0b8e06e72acae2bed99
#
_entry.id   a14978fb706ce0b8e06e72acae2bed99
#
_cell.length_a   1.000
_cell.length_b   1.000
_cell.length_c   1.000
_cell.angle_alpha   90.00
_cell.angle_beta   90.00
_cell.angle_gamma   90.00
#
_symmetry.space_group_name_H-M   'P 1'
#
loop_
_entity.id
_entity.type
_entity.pdbx_description
1 polymer ?
#
loop_
_entity_poly.entity_id
_entity_poly.type
_entity_poly.pdbx_seq_one_letter_code
_entity_poly.pdbx_strand_id
1 'polypeptide(L)'
;MESQSEKTMQAKGNGKHLLYLLKTAWQLDKALFGIYFLYTFFVAVRPFISLFSVKWLIDELMGEARLERMALILGFFLVAGMIVNFFCVYLKNMYQPRLILVRFKFINILQVKSMTMDFKYTEDPKILNDLENAWQAVSSNYIGIEGIFNKLFEMSGNIVSILAYVSLLFILSPWVLLYLMFNMILTYGLTTKAKAYEFKHKDQTADLSRRMMYLYSTMSDFKFGKDIRIYHLAPWLSHRYQDIRNERLNVTKKIQFHYLWVLLMDTLLVLIREGLVYGYLIYCVLVRGLSLGNFSMYFNSVNQFTSTLKTVMDDLAHLRLQFAYVNHFREFLLLEEEPPLSNPTPIPVMKPYCLEFKNVSFKYPNSDRYIFKNLSFKIKAGERLAIVGVNGAGKTTLVKLMTRLYEPTDGEILLDGMNVKQFDRKAYYDLFSVVFQDVKALAFTVAENVAAKSLQVLDEEQVKQCLKRAGLLEKIESLPKGMNTMMLKGLEDDGIELSGGQNQKLALARALYKNGEIVILDEPTAALDPLAEAEIYESFNDLIGHKTAIYISHRLSSTRFCDAIAFFENGEILEYGTHEELLAKDGRYAEMFRIQSQYYQEQEEGVAI
;
A
#
# COMPACT_ATOMS: atom_id res chain seq x y z
N MET A 1 -2.51 13.15 -22.66
CA MET A 1 -2.08 14.12 -21.61
C MET A 1 -3.23 14.99 -21.09
N GLU A 2 -4.18 15.44 -21.90
CA GLU A 2 -5.35 16.21 -21.43
C GLU A 2 -6.32 15.42 -20.55
N SER A 3 -6.54 14.13 -20.79
CA SER A 3 -7.45 13.31 -19.99
C SER A 3 -6.96 13.05 -18.54
N GLN A 4 -5.65 12.96 -18.32
CA GLN A 4 -5.08 12.82 -16.97
C GLN A 4 -5.22 14.10 -16.15
N SER A 5 -5.04 15.27 -16.78
CA SER A 5 -5.22 16.56 -16.10
C SER A 5 -6.68 16.80 -15.70
N GLU A 6 -7.65 16.37 -16.50
CA GLU A 6 -9.08 16.49 -16.17
C GLU A 6 -9.51 15.53 -15.05
N LYS A 7 -9.07 14.26 -15.08
CA LYS A 7 -9.35 13.29 -13.99
C LYS A 7 -8.68 13.68 -12.67
N THR A 8 -7.44 14.19 -12.72
CA THR A 8 -6.74 14.73 -11.54
C THR A 8 -7.38 16.02 -11.04
N MET A 9 -7.87 16.90 -11.90
CA MET A 9 -8.67 18.07 -11.53
C MET A 9 -10.02 17.69 -10.91
N GLN A 10 -10.66 16.61 -11.36
CA GLN A 10 -11.89 16.09 -10.74
C GLN A 10 -11.66 15.51 -9.32
N ALA A 11 -10.45 15.07 -8.99
CA ALA A 11 -10.12 14.57 -7.66
C ALA A 11 -9.83 15.72 -6.66
N LYS A 12 -9.42 16.91 -7.10
CA LYS A 12 -9.04 18.03 -6.23
C LYS A 12 -10.27 18.71 -5.62
N GLY A 13 -10.47 18.49 -4.32
CA GLY A 13 -11.45 19.20 -3.50
C GLY A 13 -11.91 18.35 -2.30
N ASN A 14 -11.65 18.83 -1.09
CA ASN A 14 -12.00 18.12 0.17
C ASN A 14 -13.47 17.70 0.21
N GLY A 15 -14.38 18.51 -0.35
CA GLY A 15 -15.82 18.17 -0.42
C GLY A 15 -16.11 16.96 -1.32
N LYS A 16 -15.37 16.80 -2.44
CA LYS A 16 -15.52 15.63 -3.32
C LYS A 16 -14.99 14.35 -2.67
N HIS A 17 -13.90 14.46 -1.90
CA HIS A 17 -13.38 13.33 -1.12
C HIS A 17 -14.38 12.89 -0.05
N LEU A 18 -14.93 13.86 0.69
CA LEU A 18 -15.94 13.57 1.71
C LEU A 18 -17.17 12.90 1.10
N LEU A 19 -17.70 13.44 0.00
CA LEU A 19 -18.87 12.87 -0.68
C LEU A 19 -18.60 11.43 -1.17
N TYR A 20 -17.41 11.17 -1.71
CA TYR A 20 -17.00 9.82 -2.11
C TYR A 20 -16.99 8.85 -0.92
N LEU A 21 -16.37 9.25 0.21
CA LEU A 21 -16.30 8.42 1.40
C LEU A 21 -17.69 8.15 1.98
N LEU A 22 -18.52 9.19 2.12
CA LEU A 22 -19.89 9.06 2.64
C LEU A 22 -20.76 8.17 1.75
N LYS A 23 -20.68 8.35 0.42
CA LYS A 23 -21.43 7.54 -0.54
C LYS A 23 -21.02 6.07 -0.47
N THR A 24 -19.71 5.80 -0.43
CA THR A 24 -19.19 4.43 -0.35
C THR A 24 -19.56 3.79 0.99
N ALA A 25 -19.39 4.49 2.12
CA ALA A 25 -19.78 3.98 3.42
C ALA A 25 -21.29 3.74 3.53
N TRP A 26 -22.12 4.62 2.95
CA TRP A 26 -23.58 4.44 2.90
C TRP A 26 -23.99 3.18 2.11
N GLN A 27 -23.31 2.88 1.02
CA GLN A 27 -23.55 1.67 0.23
C GLN A 27 -23.14 0.40 0.98
N LEU A 28 -22.11 0.50 1.82
CA LEU A 28 -21.58 -0.63 2.58
C LEU A 28 -22.38 -0.92 3.86
N ASP A 29 -22.73 0.12 4.62
CA ASP A 29 -23.46 -0.02 5.89
C ASP A 29 -24.35 1.20 6.19
N LYS A 30 -25.62 1.10 5.85
CA LYS A 30 -26.62 2.15 6.13
C LYS A 30 -26.89 2.32 7.63
N ALA A 31 -26.81 1.24 8.42
CA ALA A 31 -27.08 1.27 9.85
C ALA A 31 -26.06 2.11 10.62
N LEU A 32 -24.82 2.20 10.12
CA LEU A 32 -23.78 3.07 10.66
C LEU A 32 -24.27 4.52 10.83
N PHE A 33 -24.97 5.06 9.82
CA PHE A 33 -25.46 6.44 9.84
C PHE A 33 -26.61 6.65 10.82
N GLY A 34 -27.50 5.64 11.00
CA GLY A 34 -28.54 5.69 12.02
C GLY A 34 -27.99 5.72 13.44
N ILE A 35 -27.00 4.86 13.72
CA ILE A 35 -26.28 4.82 15.00
C ILE A 35 -25.55 6.15 15.24
N TYR A 36 -24.93 6.69 14.20
CA TYR A 36 -24.24 7.96 14.24
C TYR A 36 -25.18 9.13 14.60
N PHE A 37 -26.34 9.22 13.96
CA PHE A 37 -27.32 10.27 14.27
C PHE A 37 -27.75 10.23 15.74
N LEU A 38 -28.00 9.03 16.26
CA LEU A 38 -28.36 8.85 17.66
C LEU A 38 -27.20 9.23 18.60
N TYR A 39 -25.98 8.83 18.25
CA TYR A 39 -24.75 9.20 19.00
C TYR A 39 -24.57 10.71 19.08
N THR A 40 -24.70 11.41 17.95
CA THR A 40 -24.61 12.87 17.86
C THR A 40 -25.59 13.56 18.83
N PHE A 41 -26.82 13.06 18.90
CA PHE A 41 -27.84 13.60 19.82
C PHE A 41 -27.41 13.47 21.29
N PHE A 42 -26.99 12.27 21.72
CA PHE A 42 -26.56 12.07 23.11
C PHE A 42 -25.28 12.84 23.48
N VAL A 43 -24.33 12.93 22.57
CA VAL A 43 -23.10 13.73 22.75
C VAL A 43 -23.44 15.21 22.92
N ALA A 44 -24.38 15.73 22.12
CA ALA A 44 -24.79 17.13 22.18
C ALA A 44 -25.51 17.46 23.50
N VAL A 45 -26.33 16.54 24.05
CA VAL A 45 -27.08 16.75 25.29
C VAL A 45 -26.21 16.62 26.54
N ARG A 46 -25.18 15.76 26.50
CA ARG A 46 -24.34 15.40 27.64
C ARG A 46 -23.81 16.60 28.47
N PRO A 47 -23.22 17.65 27.90
CA PRO A 47 -22.67 18.76 28.68
C PRO A 47 -23.75 19.60 29.38
N PHE A 48 -24.97 19.64 28.87
CA PHE A 48 -26.07 20.43 29.45
C PHE A 48 -26.62 19.82 30.72
N ILE A 49 -26.54 18.49 30.88
CA ILE A 49 -26.94 17.81 32.12
C ILE A 49 -26.15 18.33 33.30
N SER A 50 -24.82 18.36 33.22
CA SER A 50 -23.98 18.89 34.30
C SER A 50 -24.16 20.40 34.50
N LEU A 51 -24.38 21.15 33.44
CA LEU A 51 -24.56 22.59 33.48
C LEU A 51 -25.85 22.99 34.22
N PHE A 52 -26.98 22.35 33.89
CA PHE A 52 -28.27 22.62 34.55
C PHE A 52 -28.35 22.01 35.95
N SER A 53 -27.69 20.88 36.21
CA SER A 53 -27.66 20.27 37.56
C SER A 53 -27.04 21.22 38.58
N VAL A 54 -25.92 21.83 38.27
CA VAL A 54 -25.24 22.79 39.16
C VAL A 54 -26.08 24.04 39.36
N LYS A 55 -26.68 24.58 38.28
CA LYS A 55 -27.58 25.73 38.39
C LYS A 55 -28.73 25.49 39.32
N TRP A 56 -29.51 24.41 39.13
CA TRP A 56 -30.70 24.15 39.91
C TRP A 56 -30.39 23.82 41.38
N LEU A 57 -29.27 23.15 41.66
CA LEU A 57 -28.82 22.91 43.04
C LEU A 57 -28.45 24.23 43.76
N ILE A 58 -27.74 25.14 43.08
CA ILE A 58 -27.38 26.42 43.69
C ILE A 58 -28.62 27.31 43.88
N ASP A 59 -29.54 27.33 42.92
CA ASP A 59 -30.75 28.12 43.03
C ASP A 59 -31.64 27.63 44.20
N GLU A 60 -31.78 26.31 44.44
CA GLU A 60 -32.51 25.76 45.61
C GLU A 60 -31.75 26.01 46.92
N LEU A 61 -30.40 25.90 46.91
CA LEU A 61 -29.59 26.16 48.11
C LEU A 61 -29.69 27.62 48.58
N MET A 62 -29.77 28.55 47.63
CA MET A 62 -29.86 30.01 47.93
C MET A 62 -31.32 30.44 48.15
N GLY A 63 -32.27 29.60 47.80
CA GLY A 63 -33.69 29.84 48.07
C GLY A 63 -34.15 29.27 49.42
N GLU A 64 -35.06 28.30 49.39
CA GLU A 64 -35.64 27.70 50.60
C GLU A 64 -34.80 26.59 51.22
N ALA A 65 -33.70 26.18 50.58
CA ALA A 65 -32.72 25.16 51.00
C ALA A 65 -33.37 23.83 51.43
N ARG A 66 -34.41 23.38 50.76
CA ARG A 66 -35.18 22.16 51.08
C ARG A 66 -34.38 20.92 50.69
N LEU A 67 -33.94 20.17 51.71
CA LEU A 67 -33.14 18.94 51.50
C LEU A 67 -33.83 17.93 50.60
N GLU A 68 -35.16 17.74 50.70
CA GLU A 68 -35.92 16.83 49.85
C GLU A 68 -35.84 17.21 48.36
N ARG A 69 -36.02 18.51 48.04
CA ARG A 69 -35.94 19.01 46.67
C ARG A 69 -34.50 18.91 46.11
N MET A 70 -33.52 19.24 46.93
CA MET A 70 -32.11 19.10 46.53
C MET A 70 -31.78 17.64 46.24
N ALA A 71 -32.25 16.70 47.06
CA ALA A 71 -32.07 15.26 46.82
C ALA A 71 -32.78 14.80 45.52
N LEU A 72 -33.99 15.31 45.24
CA LEU A 72 -34.72 15.01 43.99
C LEU A 72 -33.99 15.58 42.76
N ILE A 73 -33.51 16.82 42.82
CA ILE A 73 -32.72 17.46 41.74
C ILE A 73 -31.47 16.65 41.47
N LEU A 74 -30.69 16.32 42.53
CA LEU A 74 -29.48 15.53 42.42
C LEU A 74 -29.77 14.13 41.83
N GLY A 75 -30.79 13.43 42.36
CA GLY A 75 -31.21 12.12 41.88
C GLY A 75 -31.61 12.13 40.41
N PHE A 76 -32.43 13.13 39.99
CA PHE A 76 -32.84 13.29 38.58
C PHE A 76 -31.62 13.46 37.64
N PHE A 77 -30.71 14.38 37.95
CA PHE A 77 -29.58 14.65 37.09
C PHE A 77 -28.52 13.52 37.11
N LEU A 78 -28.38 12.80 38.23
CA LEU A 78 -27.56 11.60 38.30
C LEU A 78 -28.10 10.51 37.36
N VAL A 79 -29.40 10.21 37.44
CA VAL A 79 -30.04 9.20 36.58
C VAL A 79 -29.99 9.63 35.11
N ALA A 80 -30.30 10.88 34.79
CA ALA A 80 -30.20 11.42 33.44
C ALA A 80 -28.77 11.35 32.89
N GLY A 81 -27.78 11.71 33.71
CA GLY A 81 -26.35 11.62 33.37
C GLY A 81 -25.91 10.19 33.13
N MET A 82 -26.35 9.23 33.98
CA MET A 82 -26.07 7.80 33.78
C MET A 82 -26.67 7.29 32.46
N ILE A 83 -27.91 7.61 32.16
CA ILE A 83 -28.61 7.20 30.93
C ILE A 83 -27.87 7.75 29.70
N VAL A 84 -27.60 9.06 29.66
CA VAL A 84 -26.93 9.70 28.52
C VAL A 84 -25.53 9.17 28.34
N ASN A 85 -24.76 9.01 29.44
CA ASN A 85 -23.40 8.45 29.34
C ASN A 85 -23.43 6.99 28.89
N PHE A 86 -24.39 6.19 29.38
CA PHE A 86 -24.58 4.81 28.91
C PHE A 86 -24.80 4.77 27.40
N PHE A 87 -25.73 5.58 26.87
CA PHE A 87 -25.98 5.61 25.43
C PHE A 87 -24.78 6.14 24.64
N CYS A 88 -24.04 7.13 25.12
CA CYS A 88 -22.81 7.59 24.46
C CYS A 88 -21.79 6.46 24.33
N VAL A 89 -21.52 5.72 25.42
CA VAL A 89 -20.56 4.61 25.41
C VAL A 89 -21.09 3.44 24.58
N TYR A 90 -22.36 3.06 24.76
CA TYR A 90 -22.98 1.96 24.03
C TYR A 90 -22.98 2.18 22.52
N LEU A 91 -23.43 3.35 22.07
CA LEU A 91 -23.47 3.69 20.65
C LEU A 91 -22.07 3.80 20.05
N LYS A 92 -21.10 4.33 20.82
CA LYS A 92 -19.69 4.37 20.41
C LYS A 92 -19.14 2.95 20.17
N ASN A 93 -19.40 2.04 21.09
CA ASN A 93 -18.98 0.63 20.96
C ASN A 93 -19.72 -0.10 19.82
N MET A 94 -20.91 0.35 19.42
CA MET A 94 -21.63 -0.20 18.26
C MET A 94 -21.09 0.31 16.92
N TYR A 95 -20.74 1.58 16.81
CA TYR A 95 -20.29 2.12 15.50
C TYR A 95 -18.82 1.83 15.21
N GLN A 96 -17.94 1.75 16.21
CA GLN A 96 -16.51 1.53 16.00
C GLN A 96 -16.19 0.24 15.21
N PRO A 97 -16.72 -0.95 15.55
CA PRO A 97 -16.49 -2.16 14.76
C PRO A 97 -17.00 -2.03 13.31
N ARG A 98 -18.10 -1.30 13.11
CA ARG A 98 -18.65 -1.05 11.77
C ARG A 98 -17.74 -0.16 10.92
N LEU A 99 -17.11 0.87 11.54
CA LEU A 99 -16.11 1.69 10.87
C LEU A 99 -14.88 0.86 10.47
N ILE A 100 -14.43 -0.06 11.32
CA ILE A 100 -13.35 -0.99 11.01
C ILE A 100 -13.72 -1.85 9.78
N LEU A 101 -14.96 -2.37 9.72
CA LEU A 101 -15.42 -3.12 8.54
C LEU A 101 -15.43 -2.26 7.27
N VAL A 102 -15.87 -1.00 7.36
CA VAL A 102 -15.80 -0.05 6.24
C VAL A 102 -14.35 0.15 5.80
N ARG A 103 -13.41 0.35 6.75
CA ARG A 103 -11.98 0.45 6.44
C ARG A 103 -11.44 -0.79 5.73
N PHE A 104 -11.75 -2.01 6.21
CA PHE A 104 -11.34 -3.25 5.55
C PHE A 104 -11.84 -3.35 4.11
N LYS A 105 -13.02 -2.81 3.81
CA LYS A 105 -13.48 -2.73 2.41
C LYS A 105 -12.62 -1.80 1.56
N PHE A 106 -12.19 -0.66 2.11
CA PHE A 106 -11.25 0.23 1.40
C PHE A 106 -9.86 -0.41 1.25
N ILE A 107 -9.38 -1.15 2.26
CA ILE A 107 -8.15 -1.95 2.15
C ILE A 107 -8.28 -2.95 1.00
N ASN A 108 -9.38 -3.70 0.93
CA ASN A 108 -9.60 -4.66 -0.15
C ASN A 108 -9.61 -3.98 -1.53
N ILE A 109 -10.24 -2.82 -1.68
CA ILE A 109 -10.23 -2.05 -2.93
C ILE A 109 -8.78 -1.70 -3.34
N LEU A 110 -7.97 -1.23 -2.39
CA LEU A 110 -6.56 -0.91 -2.64
C LEU A 110 -5.74 -2.14 -3.02
N GLN A 111 -5.93 -3.26 -2.29
CA GLN A 111 -5.23 -4.52 -2.56
C GLN A 111 -5.59 -5.09 -3.94
N VAL A 112 -6.88 -5.11 -4.29
CA VAL A 112 -7.31 -5.57 -5.62
C VAL A 112 -6.66 -4.70 -6.69
N LYS A 113 -6.71 -3.37 -6.56
CA LYS A 113 -6.08 -2.45 -7.51
C LYS A 113 -4.57 -2.70 -7.65
N SER A 114 -3.85 -2.86 -6.54
CA SER A 114 -2.40 -3.10 -6.57
C SER A 114 -2.02 -4.44 -7.23
N MET A 115 -2.90 -5.45 -7.15
CA MET A 115 -2.66 -6.76 -7.78
C MET A 115 -3.07 -6.80 -9.26
N THR A 116 -4.02 -5.96 -9.68
CA THR A 116 -4.59 -6.00 -11.04
C THR A 116 -4.10 -4.88 -11.96
N MET A 117 -3.44 -3.86 -11.41
CA MET A 117 -2.90 -2.76 -12.22
C MET A 117 -1.86 -3.23 -13.24
N ASP A 118 -1.64 -2.46 -14.29
CA ASP A 118 -0.65 -2.76 -15.32
C ASP A 118 0.73 -3.00 -14.73
N PHE A 119 1.42 -4.04 -15.20
CA PHE A 119 2.73 -4.46 -14.69
C PHE A 119 3.78 -3.34 -14.72
N LYS A 120 3.74 -2.46 -15.71
CA LYS A 120 4.62 -1.28 -15.81
C LYS A 120 4.67 -0.42 -14.54
N TYR A 121 3.58 -0.39 -13.76
CA TYR A 121 3.48 0.36 -12.51
C TYR A 121 4.17 -0.34 -11.33
N THR A 122 4.29 -1.66 -11.39
CA THR A 122 4.91 -2.44 -10.30
C THR A 122 6.43 -2.24 -10.20
N GLU A 123 7.07 -1.79 -11.29
CA GLU A 123 8.50 -1.53 -11.37
C GLU A 123 8.84 -0.02 -11.30
N ASP A 124 7.83 0.87 -11.19
CA ASP A 124 8.05 2.32 -11.07
C ASP A 124 8.20 2.73 -9.59
N PRO A 125 9.39 3.21 -9.16
CA PRO A 125 9.60 3.64 -7.78
C PRO A 125 8.66 4.75 -7.33
N LYS A 126 8.19 5.61 -8.24
CA LYS A 126 7.22 6.67 -7.92
C LYS A 126 5.87 6.05 -7.56
N ILE A 127 5.39 5.10 -8.35
CA ILE A 127 4.11 4.43 -8.09
C ILE A 127 4.17 3.58 -6.81
N LEU A 128 5.32 2.97 -6.50
CA LEU A 128 5.52 2.26 -5.23
C LEU A 128 5.40 3.22 -4.03
N ASN A 129 5.97 4.42 -4.12
CA ASN A 129 5.79 5.45 -3.09
C ASN A 129 4.34 5.94 -3.02
N ASP A 130 3.65 6.07 -4.16
CA ASP A 130 2.24 6.45 -4.20
C ASP A 130 1.35 5.38 -3.57
N LEU A 131 1.66 4.09 -3.74
CA LEU A 131 0.99 2.98 -3.05
C LEU A 131 1.20 3.07 -1.53
N GLU A 132 2.42 3.34 -1.07
CA GLU A 132 2.71 3.51 0.36
C GLU A 132 1.92 4.68 0.96
N ASN A 133 1.88 5.82 0.25
CA ASN A 133 1.07 6.98 0.65
C ASN A 133 -0.44 6.65 0.64
N ALA A 134 -0.93 5.92 -0.35
CA ALA A 134 -2.32 5.47 -0.42
C ALA A 134 -2.66 4.49 0.72
N TRP A 135 -1.71 3.63 1.11
CA TRP A 135 -1.86 2.71 2.23
C TRP A 135 -2.07 3.45 3.56
N GLN A 136 -1.43 4.61 3.76
CA GLN A 136 -1.62 5.42 4.95
C GLN A 136 -3.08 5.87 5.14
N ALA A 137 -3.85 6.01 4.06
CA ALA A 137 -5.28 6.35 4.15
C ALA A 137 -6.13 5.25 4.80
N VAL A 138 -5.66 4.01 4.82
CA VAL A 138 -6.43 2.84 5.31
C VAL A 138 -5.74 2.05 6.43
N SER A 139 -4.51 2.41 6.82
CA SER A 139 -3.66 1.61 7.72
C SER A 139 -4.01 1.73 9.20
N SER A 140 -4.75 2.76 9.63
CA SER A 140 -4.93 3.09 11.05
C SER A 140 -6.36 3.51 11.39
N ASN A 141 -6.75 3.31 12.67
CA ASN A 141 -8.04 3.74 13.21
C ASN A 141 -8.14 5.26 13.40
N TYR A 142 -7.00 5.96 13.46
CA TYR A 142 -6.93 7.40 13.78
C TYR A 142 -6.51 8.26 12.59
N ILE A 143 -6.02 7.64 11.52
CA ILE A 143 -5.48 8.30 10.33
C ILE A 143 -6.30 7.88 9.10
N GLY A 144 -6.37 8.75 8.11
CA GLY A 144 -7.03 8.45 6.84
C GLY A 144 -8.54 8.33 6.96
N ILE A 145 -9.11 7.33 6.32
CA ILE A 145 -10.56 7.18 6.13
C ILE A 145 -11.29 7.01 7.47
N GLU A 146 -10.84 6.09 8.33
CA GLU A 146 -11.49 5.86 9.63
C GLU A 146 -11.32 7.07 10.55
N GLY A 147 -10.13 7.72 10.53
CA GLY A 147 -9.88 8.96 11.26
C GLY A 147 -10.84 10.09 10.87
N ILE A 148 -11.16 10.21 9.56
CA ILE A 148 -12.15 11.18 9.07
C ILE A 148 -13.53 10.89 9.66
N PHE A 149 -14.00 9.66 9.59
CA PHE A 149 -15.32 9.30 10.14
C PHE A 149 -15.40 9.52 11.64
N ASN A 150 -14.40 9.10 12.42
CA ASN A 150 -14.33 9.32 13.86
C ASN A 150 -14.43 10.81 14.20
N LYS A 151 -13.65 11.65 13.48
CA LYS A 151 -13.67 13.10 13.71
C LYS A 151 -14.99 13.77 13.26
N LEU A 152 -15.56 13.36 12.15
CA LEU A 152 -16.89 13.84 11.72
C LEU A 152 -17.96 13.51 12.76
N PHE A 153 -17.89 12.30 13.34
CA PHE A 153 -18.87 11.85 14.34
C PHE A 153 -18.74 12.64 15.64
N GLU A 154 -17.53 12.87 16.14
CA GLU A 154 -17.29 13.69 17.32
C GLU A 154 -17.64 15.18 17.06
N MET A 155 -17.22 15.72 15.93
CA MET A 155 -17.40 17.12 15.57
C MET A 155 -18.87 17.52 15.40
N SER A 156 -19.73 16.63 14.89
CA SER A 156 -21.14 16.95 14.70
C SER A 156 -21.87 17.19 16.03
N GLY A 157 -21.62 16.38 17.06
CA GLY A 157 -22.13 16.59 18.41
C GLY A 157 -21.63 17.91 19.01
N ASN A 158 -20.34 18.20 18.81
CA ASN A 158 -19.74 19.45 19.26
C ASN A 158 -20.35 20.70 18.57
N ILE A 159 -20.67 20.63 17.27
CA ILE A 159 -21.32 21.72 16.54
C ILE A 159 -22.72 21.99 17.10
N VAL A 160 -23.51 20.94 17.37
CA VAL A 160 -24.84 21.11 18.00
C VAL A 160 -24.71 21.72 19.40
N SER A 161 -23.72 21.29 20.18
CA SER A 161 -23.43 21.87 21.51
C SER A 161 -23.05 23.37 21.41
N ILE A 162 -22.24 23.74 20.43
CA ILE A 162 -21.85 25.14 20.19
C ILE A 162 -23.09 26.00 19.89
N LEU A 163 -24.02 25.53 19.05
CA LEU A 163 -25.25 26.26 18.75
C LEU A 163 -26.09 26.51 20.02
N ALA A 164 -26.17 25.52 20.90
CA ALA A 164 -26.86 25.65 22.16
C ALA A 164 -26.16 26.61 23.13
N TYR A 165 -24.81 26.57 23.22
CA TYR A 165 -24.03 27.55 24.00
C TYR A 165 -24.18 28.98 23.45
N VAL A 166 -24.13 29.15 22.12
CA VAL A 166 -24.39 30.44 21.48
C VAL A 166 -25.73 31.00 21.90
N SER A 167 -26.79 30.19 21.90
CA SER A 167 -28.11 30.61 22.34
C SER A 167 -28.12 31.06 23.81
N LEU A 168 -27.49 30.30 24.72
CA LEU A 168 -27.39 30.64 26.13
C LEU A 168 -26.60 31.95 26.36
N LEU A 169 -25.45 32.09 25.71
CA LEU A 169 -24.59 33.27 25.86
C LEU A 169 -25.18 34.52 25.19
N PHE A 170 -25.98 34.35 24.13
CA PHE A 170 -26.70 35.46 23.50
C PHE A 170 -27.77 36.05 24.44
N ILE A 171 -28.48 35.17 25.20
CA ILE A 171 -29.43 35.61 26.23
C ILE A 171 -28.76 36.38 27.34
N LEU A 172 -27.53 36.00 27.72
CA LEU A 172 -26.75 36.74 28.72
C LEU A 172 -26.36 38.16 28.21
N SER A 173 -25.65 38.21 27.09
CA SER A 173 -25.25 39.42 26.43
C SER A 173 -24.65 39.13 25.04
N PRO A 174 -25.18 39.75 23.97
CA PRO A 174 -24.58 39.64 22.65
C PRO A 174 -23.11 40.13 22.61
N TRP A 175 -22.75 41.11 23.43
CA TRP A 175 -21.38 41.65 23.49
C TRP A 175 -20.38 40.66 24.07
N VAL A 176 -20.77 39.88 25.06
CA VAL A 176 -19.92 38.81 25.60
C VAL A 176 -19.64 37.75 24.51
N LEU A 177 -20.67 37.37 23.77
CA LEU A 177 -20.51 36.42 22.66
C LEU A 177 -19.56 36.95 21.58
N LEU A 178 -19.75 38.21 21.15
CA LEU A 178 -18.86 38.85 20.17
C LEU A 178 -17.40 38.92 20.65
N TYR A 179 -17.19 39.26 21.93
CA TYR A 179 -15.86 39.25 22.54
C TYR A 179 -15.22 37.84 22.54
N LEU A 180 -15.97 36.81 22.90
CA LEU A 180 -15.49 35.43 22.86
C LEU A 180 -15.11 34.99 21.44
N MET A 181 -15.93 35.33 20.45
CA MET A 181 -15.63 35.08 19.04
C MET A 181 -14.36 35.78 18.58
N PHE A 182 -14.21 37.07 18.94
CA PHE A 182 -13.00 37.83 18.64
C PHE A 182 -11.75 37.21 19.27
N ASN A 183 -11.80 36.86 20.56
CA ASN A 183 -10.71 36.18 21.27
C ASN A 183 -10.30 34.88 20.56
N MET A 184 -11.28 34.07 20.13
CA MET A 184 -11.04 32.83 19.39
C MET A 184 -10.38 33.08 18.03
N ILE A 185 -10.79 34.10 17.28
CA ILE A 185 -10.16 34.47 16.00
C ILE A 185 -8.70 34.82 16.22
N LEU A 186 -8.40 35.57 17.29
CA LEU A 186 -7.03 35.95 17.65
C LEU A 186 -6.16 34.75 18.00
N THR A 187 -6.65 33.86 18.87
CA THR A 187 -5.98 32.59 19.20
C THR A 187 -5.74 31.72 17.97
N TYR A 188 -6.73 31.62 17.09
CA TYR A 188 -6.60 30.87 15.84
C TYR A 188 -5.51 31.45 14.93
N GLY A 189 -5.46 32.81 14.81
CA GLY A 189 -4.41 33.49 14.05
C GLY A 189 -3.01 33.20 14.57
N LEU A 190 -2.82 33.19 15.91
CA LEU A 190 -1.55 32.82 16.53
C LEU A 190 -1.17 31.36 16.25
N THR A 191 -2.10 30.44 16.42
CA THR A 191 -1.88 28.99 16.15
C THR A 191 -1.55 28.76 14.68
N THR A 192 -2.22 29.45 13.77
CA THR A 192 -1.99 29.34 12.32
C THR A 192 -0.57 29.78 11.93
N LYS A 193 -0.04 30.84 12.58
CA LYS A 193 1.36 31.28 12.37
C LYS A 193 2.37 30.22 12.80
N ALA A 194 2.16 29.52 13.95
CA ALA A 194 3.03 28.43 14.38
C ALA A 194 2.96 27.24 13.41
N LYS A 195 1.76 26.88 12.96
CA LYS A 195 1.57 25.82 11.95
C LYS A 195 2.22 26.18 10.61
N ALA A 196 2.18 27.44 10.20
CA ALA A 196 2.86 27.90 8.99
C ALA A 196 4.40 27.79 9.11
N TYR A 197 4.95 28.08 10.31
CA TYR A 197 6.38 27.89 10.57
C TYR A 197 6.78 26.41 10.52
N GLU A 198 6.00 25.53 11.13
CA GLU A 198 6.20 24.08 11.04
C GLU A 198 6.13 23.59 9.59
N PHE A 199 5.13 24.05 8.84
CA PHE A 199 4.97 23.70 7.42
C PHE A 199 6.18 24.12 6.57
N LYS A 200 6.78 25.28 6.85
CA LYS A 200 8.01 25.73 6.17
C LYS A 200 9.18 24.76 6.34
N HIS A 201 9.24 24.02 7.45
CA HIS A 201 10.29 23.03 7.74
C HIS A 201 9.87 21.60 7.45
N LYS A 202 8.69 21.38 6.84
CA LYS A 202 8.13 20.05 6.58
C LYS A 202 9.05 19.17 5.75
N ASP A 203 9.60 19.71 4.65
CA ASP A 203 10.44 18.94 3.73
C ASP A 203 11.76 18.52 4.40
N GLN A 204 12.36 19.42 5.20
CA GLN A 204 13.56 19.10 5.97
C GLN A 204 13.29 18.01 7.01
N THR A 205 12.19 18.11 7.75
CA THR A 205 11.81 17.07 8.75
C THR A 205 11.45 15.76 8.10
N ALA A 206 10.82 15.76 6.93
CA ALA A 206 10.50 14.56 6.17
C ALA A 206 11.77 13.87 5.65
N ASP A 207 12.72 14.61 5.09
CA ASP A 207 14.00 14.05 4.63
C ASP A 207 14.80 13.40 5.77
N LEU A 208 14.95 14.12 6.90
CA LEU A 208 15.63 13.58 8.08
C LEU A 208 14.91 12.33 8.64
N SER A 209 13.58 12.33 8.63
CA SER A 209 12.80 11.18 9.07
C SER A 209 13.01 9.97 8.18
N ARG A 210 13.02 10.16 6.84
CA ARG A 210 13.29 9.10 5.86
C ARG A 210 14.69 8.51 6.05
N ARG A 211 15.72 9.35 6.22
CA ARG A 211 17.10 8.90 6.49
C ARG A 211 17.21 8.11 7.79
N MET A 212 16.53 8.57 8.86
CA MET A 212 16.47 7.85 10.13
C MET A 212 15.79 6.50 9.98
N MET A 213 14.66 6.42 9.26
CA MET A 213 13.92 5.18 9.04
C MET A 213 14.74 4.19 8.22
N TYR A 214 15.45 4.64 7.19
CA TYR A 214 16.37 3.81 6.41
C TYR A 214 17.46 3.19 7.28
N LEU A 215 18.13 3.98 8.13
CA LEU A 215 19.14 3.44 9.04
C LEU A 215 18.53 2.49 10.07
N TYR A 216 17.37 2.82 10.61
CA TYR A 216 16.64 1.95 11.54
C TYR A 216 16.29 0.61 10.88
N SER A 217 15.73 0.63 9.68
CA SER A 217 15.41 -0.61 8.96
C SER A 217 16.66 -1.43 8.63
N THR A 218 17.75 -0.78 8.20
CA THR A 218 19.04 -1.46 7.94
C THR A 218 19.61 -2.12 9.20
N MET A 219 19.54 -1.45 10.35
CA MET A 219 20.02 -2.00 11.62
C MET A 219 19.14 -3.13 12.17
N SER A 220 17.85 -3.15 11.79
CA SER A 220 16.85 -4.12 12.29
C SER A 220 16.61 -5.29 11.33
N ASP A 221 16.96 -5.17 10.06
CA ASP A 221 16.79 -6.24 9.06
C ASP A 221 17.92 -7.26 9.17
N PHE A 222 17.56 -8.49 9.54
CA PHE A 222 18.51 -9.60 9.69
C PHE A 222 19.26 -9.97 8.41
N LYS A 223 18.81 -9.52 7.23
CA LYS A 223 19.55 -9.69 5.98
C LYS A 223 20.94 -9.07 6.03
N PHE A 224 21.09 -7.92 6.70
CA PHE A 224 22.38 -7.24 6.90
C PHE A 224 23.17 -7.81 8.07
N GLY A 225 22.64 -8.80 8.78
CA GLY A 225 23.23 -9.31 10.01
C GLY A 225 24.66 -9.86 9.85
N LYS A 226 24.98 -10.47 8.71
CA LYS A 226 26.34 -10.98 8.39
C LYS A 226 27.30 -9.82 8.16
N ASP A 227 26.91 -8.86 7.31
CA ASP A 227 27.77 -7.73 6.94
C ASP A 227 28.05 -6.82 8.14
N ILE A 228 27.02 -6.53 8.95
CA ILE A 228 27.15 -5.72 10.17
C ILE A 228 28.20 -6.33 11.11
N ARG A 229 28.24 -7.67 11.24
CA ARG A 229 29.20 -8.36 12.13
C ARG A 229 30.59 -8.45 11.53
N ILE A 230 30.70 -8.91 10.28
CA ILE A 230 32.01 -9.14 9.62
C ILE A 230 32.76 -7.82 9.42
N TYR A 231 32.07 -6.78 9.01
CA TYR A 231 32.67 -5.46 8.76
C TYR A 231 32.61 -4.51 9.96
N HIS A 232 32.15 -4.98 11.14
CA HIS A 232 32.05 -4.18 12.37
C HIS A 232 31.27 -2.86 12.18
N LEU A 233 30.18 -2.89 11.40
CA LEU A 233 29.44 -1.68 11.01
C LEU A 233 28.59 -1.08 12.16
N ALA A 234 28.34 -1.81 13.25
CA ALA A 234 27.42 -1.39 14.30
C ALA A 234 27.79 -0.02 14.94
N PRO A 235 29.06 0.29 15.30
CA PRO A 235 29.41 1.60 15.84
C PRO A 235 29.20 2.72 14.83
N TRP A 236 29.56 2.51 13.57
CA TRP A 236 29.41 3.48 12.50
C TRP A 236 27.93 3.79 12.19
N LEU A 237 27.09 2.76 12.05
CA LEU A 237 25.65 2.92 11.83
C LEU A 237 24.97 3.66 13.00
N SER A 238 25.34 3.29 14.25
CA SER A 238 24.84 3.93 15.46
C SER A 238 25.22 5.41 15.52
N HIS A 239 26.47 5.74 15.23
CA HIS A 239 26.93 7.13 15.20
C HIS A 239 26.20 7.93 14.13
N ARG A 240 26.07 7.38 12.92
CA ARG A 240 25.36 8.03 11.81
C ARG A 240 23.88 8.28 12.13
N TYR A 241 23.23 7.32 12.79
CA TYR A 241 21.86 7.48 13.27
C TYR A 241 21.75 8.60 14.31
N GLN A 242 22.71 8.67 15.26
CA GLN A 242 22.75 9.71 16.28
C GLN A 242 22.92 11.10 15.69
N ASP A 243 23.78 11.26 14.67
CA ASP A 243 23.99 12.54 13.98
C ASP A 243 22.69 13.06 13.37
N ILE A 244 22.02 12.22 12.56
CA ILE A 244 20.76 12.60 11.91
C ILE A 244 19.66 12.86 12.94
N ARG A 245 19.59 12.04 14.00
CA ARG A 245 18.67 12.26 15.14
C ARG A 245 18.90 13.62 15.78
N ASN A 246 20.16 13.99 16.04
CA ASN A 246 20.50 15.26 16.67
C ASN A 246 20.14 16.46 15.76
N GLU A 247 20.37 16.34 14.46
CA GLU A 247 19.93 17.34 13.47
C GLU A 247 18.41 17.49 13.50
N ARG A 248 17.66 16.38 13.47
CA ARG A 248 16.19 16.39 13.57
C ARG A 248 15.72 17.02 14.88
N LEU A 249 16.36 16.70 16.02
CA LEU A 249 16.04 17.29 17.31
C LEU A 249 16.23 18.80 17.31
N ASN A 250 17.26 19.33 16.66
CA ASN A 250 17.49 20.76 16.55
C ASN A 250 16.39 21.48 15.75
N VAL A 251 15.93 20.87 14.64
CA VAL A 251 14.79 21.41 13.88
C VAL A 251 13.52 21.36 14.72
N THR A 252 13.26 20.23 15.36
CA THR A 252 12.10 20.04 16.23
C THR A 252 12.09 21.04 17.40
N LYS A 253 13.23 21.29 18.05
CA LYS A 253 13.35 22.30 19.12
C LYS A 253 12.96 23.69 18.63
N LYS A 254 13.39 24.12 17.44
CA LYS A 254 13.02 25.41 16.87
C LYS A 254 11.50 25.52 16.65
N ILE A 255 10.87 24.46 16.12
CA ILE A 255 9.42 24.41 15.91
C ILE A 255 8.70 24.46 17.26
N GLN A 256 9.12 23.66 18.24
CA GLN A 256 8.50 23.62 19.57
C GLN A 256 8.64 24.94 20.33
N PHE A 257 9.72 25.68 20.11
CA PHE A 257 9.89 27.01 20.70
C PHE A 257 8.84 28.02 20.17
N HIS A 258 8.48 27.95 18.90
CA HIS A 258 7.37 28.75 18.35
C HIS A 258 6.01 28.37 18.95
N TYR A 259 5.77 27.07 19.14
CA TYR A 259 4.55 26.59 19.82
C TYR A 259 4.51 27.03 21.30
N LEU A 260 5.65 27.03 21.99
CA LEU A 260 5.73 27.54 23.37
C LEU A 260 5.32 29.01 23.46
N TRP A 261 5.80 29.85 22.54
CA TRP A 261 5.40 31.25 22.48
C TRP A 261 3.89 31.41 22.23
N VAL A 262 3.33 30.63 21.31
CA VAL A 262 1.89 30.66 21.06
C VAL A 262 1.12 30.22 22.30
N LEU A 263 1.58 29.19 23.01
CA LEU A 263 0.97 28.72 24.27
C LEU A 263 0.98 29.80 25.34
N LEU A 264 2.09 30.52 25.52
CA LEU A 264 2.18 31.62 26.49
C LEU A 264 1.22 32.76 26.14
N MET A 265 1.13 33.14 24.85
CA MET A 265 0.20 34.17 24.40
C MET A 265 -1.26 33.73 24.54
N ASP A 266 -1.58 32.48 24.20
CA ASP A 266 -2.93 31.89 24.38
C ASP A 266 -3.33 31.91 25.87
N THR A 267 -2.42 31.51 26.76
CA THR A 267 -2.66 31.55 28.22
C THR A 267 -2.95 33.00 28.72
N LEU A 268 -2.21 33.99 28.22
CA LEU A 268 -2.47 35.40 28.55
C LEU A 268 -3.85 35.85 28.03
N LEU A 269 -4.20 35.48 26.79
CA LEU A 269 -5.51 35.81 26.21
C LEU A 269 -6.65 35.12 26.99
N VAL A 270 -6.46 33.92 27.47
CA VAL A 270 -7.40 33.20 28.35
C VAL A 270 -7.58 33.96 29.66
N LEU A 271 -6.51 34.35 30.31
CA LEU A 271 -6.53 35.13 31.56
C LEU A 271 -7.31 36.45 31.41
N ILE A 272 -7.03 37.19 30.36
CA ILE A 272 -7.75 38.47 30.06
C ILE A 272 -9.23 38.18 29.80
N ARG A 273 -9.52 37.16 29.02
CA ARG A 273 -10.90 36.75 28.72
C ARG A 273 -11.67 36.37 29.98
N GLU A 274 -11.10 35.53 30.82
CA GLU A 274 -11.75 35.11 32.06
C GLU A 274 -11.96 36.28 33.01
N GLY A 275 -10.93 37.14 33.17
CA GLY A 275 -11.06 38.32 34.01
C GLY A 275 -12.19 39.24 33.57
N LEU A 276 -12.29 39.52 32.27
CA LEU A 276 -13.35 40.42 31.75
C LEU A 276 -14.74 39.78 31.87
N VAL A 277 -14.89 38.52 31.49
CA VAL A 277 -16.18 37.82 31.53
C VAL A 277 -16.64 37.59 32.98
N TYR A 278 -15.74 37.20 33.87
CA TYR A 278 -16.09 37.01 35.29
C TYR A 278 -16.40 38.33 35.95
N GLY A 279 -15.64 39.38 35.68
CA GLY A 279 -15.97 40.74 36.15
C GLY A 279 -17.35 41.18 35.68
N TYR A 280 -17.71 40.91 34.41
CA TYR A 280 -19.04 41.22 33.91
C TYR A 280 -20.14 40.37 34.57
N LEU A 281 -19.90 39.07 34.79
CA LEU A 281 -20.86 38.20 35.50
C LEU A 281 -21.08 38.61 36.96
N ILE A 282 -19.99 39.00 37.66
CA ILE A 282 -20.06 39.55 39.04
C ILE A 282 -20.89 40.83 39.04
N TYR A 283 -20.64 41.76 38.09
CA TYR A 283 -21.44 42.96 37.91
C TYR A 283 -22.94 42.63 37.71
N CYS A 284 -23.26 41.62 36.88
CA CYS A 284 -24.65 41.20 36.66
C CYS A 284 -25.29 40.64 37.95
N VAL A 285 -24.55 39.92 38.79
CA VAL A 285 -25.06 39.44 40.10
C VAL A 285 -25.35 40.62 41.02
N LEU A 286 -24.40 41.55 41.16
CA LEU A 286 -24.52 42.65 42.13
C LEU A 286 -25.49 43.74 41.71
N VAL A 287 -25.56 44.05 40.40
CA VAL A 287 -26.33 45.20 39.91
C VAL A 287 -27.64 44.81 39.21
N ARG A 288 -27.61 43.69 38.48
CA ARG A 288 -28.76 43.20 37.69
C ARG A 288 -29.61 42.12 38.36
N GLY A 289 -29.22 41.67 39.56
CA GLY A 289 -29.95 40.64 40.31
C GLY A 289 -29.89 39.24 39.68
N LEU A 290 -28.80 38.93 38.96
CA LEU A 290 -28.59 37.59 38.41
C LEU A 290 -28.44 36.60 39.55
N SER A 291 -29.21 35.44 39.52
CA SER A 291 -29.07 34.43 40.56
C SER A 291 -27.66 33.78 40.52
N LEU A 292 -27.17 33.29 41.68
CA LEU A 292 -25.91 32.58 41.77
C LEU A 292 -25.92 31.27 40.96
N GLY A 293 -27.06 30.62 40.81
CA GLY A 293 -27.22 29.48 39.91
C GLY A 293 -27.00 29.85 38.42
N ASN A 294 -27.59 30.97 38.00
CA ASN A 294 -27.36 31.52 36.65
C ASN A 294 -25.92 31.97 36.45
N PHE A 295 -25.29 32.57 37.44
CA PHE A 295 -23.87 32.91 37.42
C PHE A 295 -23.03 31.66 37.13
N SER A 296 -23.22 30.57 37.90
CA SER A 296 -22.51 29.30 37.72
C SER A 296 -22.78 28.68 36.32
N MET A 297 -24.03 28.74 35.86
CA MET A 297 -24.40 28.26 34.54
C MET A 297 -23.66 29.01 33.41
N TYR A 298 -23.67 30.34 33.45
CA TYR A 298 -23.00 31.15 32.43
C TYR A 298 -21.46 31.01 32.50
N PHE A 299 -20.88 30.97 33.71
CA PHE A 299 -19.47 30.73 33.93
C PHE A 299 -18.99 29.44 33.26
N ASN A 300 -19.69 28.33 33.52
CA ASN A 300 -19.40 27.04 32.90
C ASN A 300 -19.68 27.04 31.39
N SER A 301 -20.72 27.73 30.93
CA SER A 301 -21.05 27.85 29.50
C SER A 301 -19.96 28.55 28.70
N VAL A 302 -19.32 29.59 29.23
CA VAL A 302 -18.21 30.29 28.59
C VAL A 302 -17.02 29.34 28.40
N ASN A 303 -16.66 28.59 29.45
CA ASN A 303 -15.54 27.66 29.40
C ASN A 303 -15.81 26.49 28.43
N GLN A 304 -17.02 25.91 28.48
CA GLN A 304 -17.40 24.82 27.58
C GLN A 304 -17.52 25.29 26.12
N PHE A 305 -18.08 26.46 25.88
CA PHE A 305 -18.16 27.06 24.53
C PHE A 305 -16.77 27.19 23.91
N THR A 306 -15.83 27.85 24.63
CA THR A 306 -14.49 28.09 24.11
C THR A 306 -13.68 26.82 23.90
N SER A 307 -13.78 25.86 24.84
CA SER A 307 -13.09 24.58 24.71
C SER A 307 -13.67 23.72 23.57
N THR A 308 -15.00 23.67 23.43
CA THR A 308 -15.66 22.93 22.33
C THR A 308 -15.35 23.56 20.98
N LEU A 309 -15.35 24.90 20.88
CA LEU A 309 -15.02 25.61 19.65
C LEU A 309 -13.56 25.36 19.25
N LYS A 310 -12.61 25.38 20.22
CA LYS A 310 -11.19 25.02 19.98
C LYS A 310 -11.08 23.59 19.47
N THR A 311 -11.79 22.63 20.08
CA THR A 311 -11.81 21.23 19.63
C THR A 311 -12.29 21.11 18.18
N VAL A 312 -13.39 21.80 17.81
CA VAL A 312 -13.90 21.77 16.42
C VAL A 312 -12.88 22.36 15.44
N MET A 313 -12.19 23.44 15.82
CA MET A 313 -11.14 24.02 14.97
C MET A 313 -9.93 23.09 14.78
N ASP A 314 -9.52 22.40 15.84
CA ASP A 314 -8.44 21.41 15.76
C ASP A 314 -8.87 20.19 14.95
N ASP A 315 -10.12 19.73 15.09
CA ASP A 315 -10.71 18.65 14.28
C ASP A 315 -10.76 19.03 12.80
N LEU A 316 -11.13 20.27 12.45
CA LEU A 316 -11.09 20.76 11.06
C LEU A 316 -9.68 20.78 10.49
N ALA A 317 -8.70 21.17 11.28
CA ALA A 317 -7.29 21.15 10.87
C ALA A 317 -6.80 19.71 10.66
N HIS A 318 -7.20 18.79 11.56
CA HIS A 318 -6.91 17.37 11.43
C HIS A 318 -7.55 16.77 10.17
N LEU A 319 -8.83 17.07 9.91
CA LEU A 319 -9.54 16.59 8.72
C LEU A 319 -8.85 17.03 7.42
N ARG A 320 -8.32 18.26 7.35
CA ARG A 320 -7.56 18.72 6.18
C ARG A 320 -6.33 17.84 5.89
N LEU A 321 -5.61 17.45 6.94
CA LEU A 321 -4.47 16.53 6.81
C LEU A 321 -4.92 15.15 6.36
N GLN A 322 -6.02 14.62 6.94
CA GLN A 322 -6.55 13.32 6.57
C GLN A 322 -7.04 13.27 5.11
N PHE A 323 -7.62 14.35 4.62
CA PHE A 323 -8.01 14.45 3.20
C PHE A 323 -6.82 14.37 2.24
N ALA A 324 -5.61 14.77 2.65
CA ALA A 324 -4.42 14.59 1.83
C ALA A 324 -4.11 13.09 1.62
N TYR A 325 -4.22 12.26 2.66
CA TYR A 325 -4.05 10.80 2.52
C TYR A 325 -5.13 10.19 1.62
N VAL A 326 -6.38 10.63 1.77
CA VAL A 326 -7.48 10.17 0.89
C VAL A 326 -7.27 10.61 -0.56
N ASN A 327 -6.64 11.76 -0.79
CA ASN A 327 -6.26 12.18 -2.13
C ASN A 327 -5.27 11.21 -2.77
N HIS A 328 -4.18 10.85 -2.07
CA HIS A 328 -3.22 9.85 -2.55
C HIS A 328 -3.87 8.51 -2.82
N PHE A 329 -4.76 8.04 -1.92
CA PHE A 329 -5.56 6.83 -2.13
C PHE A 329 -6.37 6.89 -3.42
N ARG A 330 -7.06 8.00 -3.68
CA ARG A 330 -7.87 8.16 -4.89
C ARG A 330 -7.03 8.32 -6.15
N GLU A 331 -5.92 9.05 -6.09
CA GLU A 331 -4.98 9.19 -7.20
C GLU A 331 -4.42 7.82 -7.61
N PHE A 332 -4.05 6.98 -6.63
CA PHE A 332 -3.60 5.62 -6.90
C PHE A 332 -4.71 4.76 -7.55
N LEU A 333 -5.96 4.85 -7.10
CA LEU A 333 -7.07 4.12 -7.72
C LEU A 333 -7.38 4.59 -9.14
N LEU A 334 -7.06 5.83 -9.49
CA LEU A 334 -7.27 6.41 -10.81
C LEU A 334 -6.11 6.16 -11.78
N LEU A 335 -5.07 5.40 -11.38
CA LEU A 335 -4.03 4.95 -12.31
C LEU A 335 -4.68 4.26 -13.50
N GLU A 336 -4.29 4.70 -14.70
CA GLU A 336 -4.85 4.20 -15.95
C GLU A 336 -4.50 2.71 -16.11
N GLU A 337 -5.51 1.91 -16.32
CA GLU A 337 -5.38 0.52 -16.73
C GLU A 337 -5.80 0.43 -18.19
N GLU A 338 -5.25 -0.54 -18.89
CA GLU A 338 -5.74 -0.86 -20.21
C GLU A 338 -7.22 -1.27 -20.10
N PRO A 339 -8.14 -0.56 -20.76
CA PRO A 339 -9.55 -0.91 -20.66
C PRO A 339 -9.78 -2.32 -21.22
N PRO A 340 -10.66 -3.12 -20.58
CA PRO A 340 -11.02 -4.42 -21.11
C PRO A 340 -11.58 -4.25 -22.53
N LEU A 341 -11.14 -5.10 -23.44
CA LEU A 341 -11.62 -5.08 -24.82
C LEU A 341 -13.13 -5.37 -24.86
N SER A 342 -13.87 -4.54 -25.58
CA SER A 342 -15.32 -4.74 -25.73
C SER A 342 -15.65 -6.03 -26.47
N ASN A 343 -14.82 -6.40 -27.47
CA ASN A 343 -14.94 -7.64 -28.25
C ASN A 343 -13.55 -8.22 -28.49
N PRO A 344 -12.99 -8.98 -27.54
CA PRO A 344 -11.69 -9.62 -27.72
C PRO A 344 -11.76 -10.68 -28.82
N THR A 345 -10.73 -10.71 -29.67
CA THR A 345 -10.58 -11.80 -30.64
C THR A 345 -10.31 -13.11 -29.89
N PRO A 346 -10.97 -14.23 -30.24
CA PRO A 346 -10.67 -15.51 -29.59
C PRO A 346 -9.25 -15.96 -29.96
N ILE A 347 -8.59 -16.63 -29.03
CA ILE A 347 -7.28 -17.26 -29.26
C ILE A 347 -7.40 -18.29 -30.38
N PRO A 348 -6.46 -18.36 -31.35
CA PRO A 348 -6.45 -19.38 -32.39
C PRO A 348 -6.50 -20.80 -31.81
N VAL A 349 -7.25 -21.69 -32.46
CA VAL A 349 -7.43 -23.08 -31.98
C VAL A 349 -6.27 -23.98 -32.42
N MET A 350 -5.62 -23.66 -33.55
CA MET A 350 -4.51 -24.45 -34.08
C MET A 350 -3.26 -24.30 -33.20
N LYS A 351 -2.71 -25.41 -32.80
CA LYS A 351 -1.49 -25.54 -31.98
C LYS A 351 -0.45 -26.37 -32.74
N PRO A 352 0.83 -26.16 -32.50
CA PRO A 352 1.47 -25.13 -31.68
C PRO A 352 1.43 -23.72 -32.29
N TYR A 353 1.71 -22.67 -31.49
CA TYR A 353 1.62 -21.27 -31.87
C TYR A 353 2.94 -20.69 -32.39
N CYS A 354 2.83 -19.79 -33.35
CA CYS A 354 3.92 -18.99 -33.87
C CYS A 354 3.89 -17.59 -33.25
N LEU A 355 5.04 -17.10 -32.76
CA LEU A 355 5.22 -15.71 -32.29
C LEU A 355 6.10 -14.93 -33.28
N GLU A 356 5.67 -13.72 -33.65
CA GLU A 356 6.40 -12.88 -34.59
C GLU A 356 6.52 -11.45 -34.06
N PHE A 357 7.75 -10.93 -34.06
CA PHE A 357 8.06 -9.53 -33.76
C PHE A 357 8.24 -8.79 -35.10
N LYS A 358 7.49 -7.70 -35.29
CA LYS A 358 7.57 -6.86 -36.49
C LYS A 358 7.96 -5.44 -36.12
N ASN A 359 9.18 -5.05 -36.47
CA ASN A 359 9.73 -3.71 -36.24
C ASN A 359 9.54 -3.21 -34.82
N VAL A 360 9.70 -4.10 -33.84
CA VAL A 360 9.46 -3.81 -32.43
C VAL A 360 10.57 -2.93 -31.89
N SER A 361 10.18 -1.75 -31.39
CA SER A 361 11.04 -0.87 -30.61
C SER A 361 10.51 -0.76 -29.18
N PHE A 362 11.40 -0.78 -28.21
CA PHE A 362 11.00 -0.71 -26.82
C PHE A 362 12.00 0.09 -25.98
N LYS A 363 11.46 0.95 -25.11
CA LYS A 363 12.13 1.59 -23.99
C LYS A 363 11.26 1.54 -22.74
N TYR A 364 11.87 1.44 -21.57
CA TYR A 364 11.12 1.50 -20.30
C TYR A 364 10.51 2.91 -20.09
N PRO A 365 9.34 3.03 -19.41
CA PRO A 365 8.61 4.29 -19.27
C PRO A 365 9.43 5.46 -18.72
N ASN A 366 10.40 5.18 -17.84
CA ASN A 366 11.23 6.19 -17.16
C ASN A 366 12.66 6.27 -17.78
N SER A 367 12.85 5.81 -19.00
CA SER A 367 14.15 5.78 -19.68
C SER A 367 14.04 6.32 -21.11
N ASP A 368 15.02 7.13 -21.51
CA ASP A 368 15.14 7.56 -22.90
C ASP A 368 15.94 6.57 -23.74
N ARG A 369 16.59 5.59 -23.10
CA ARG A 369 17.38 4.57 -23.75
C ARG A 369 16.47 3.47 -24.31
N TYR A 370 16.54 3.24 -25.61
CA TYR A 370 15.93 2.07 -26.25
C TYR A 370 16.68 0.80 -25.89
N ILE A 371 15.94 -0.23 -25.51
CA ILE A 371 16.46 -1.60 -25.34
C ILE A 371 16.46 -2.31 -26.69
N PHE A 372 15.38 -2.14 -27.47
CA PHE A 372 15.25 -2.66 -28.83
C PHE A 372 14.89 -1.52 -29.79
N LYS A 373 15.45 -1.59 -31.00
CA LYS A 373 15.12 -0.71 -32.12
C LYS A 373 14.84 -1.54 -33.36
N ASN A 374 13.61 -1.45 -33.86
CA ASN A 374 13.14 -2.14 -35.07
C ASN A 374 13.44 -3.66 -35.09
N LEU A 375 13.38 -4.31 -33.92
CA LEU A 375 13.62 -5.74 -33.78
C LEU A 375 12.55 -6.53 -34.54
N SER A 376 12.98 -7.37 -35.49
CA SER A 376 12.10 -8.24 -36.26
C SER A 376 12.66 -9.66 -36.28
N PHE A 377 11.86 -10.61 -35.81
CA PHE A 377 12.17 -12.05 -35.87
C PHE A 377 10.91 -12.86 -35.62
N LYS A 378 11.01 -14.16 -35.92
CA LYS A 378 9.88 -15.07 -35.84
C LYS A 378 10.31 -16.36 -35.16
N ILE A 379 9.47 -16.81 -34.22
CA ILE A 379 9.57 -18.10 -33.56
C ILE A 379 8.51 -19.00 -34.21
N LYS A 380 8.97 -20.06 -34.88
CA LYS A 380 8.04 -20.95 -35.61
C LYS A 380 7.21 -21.79 -34.64
N ALA A 381 6.07 -22.22 -35.09
CA ALA A 381 5.20 -23.11 -34.35
C ALA A 381 5.92 -24.43 -34.01
N GLY A 382 6.00 -24.79 -32.72
CA GLY A 382 6.71 -26.00 -32.23
C GLY A 382 8.22 -25.87 -32.18
N GLU A 383 8.81 -24.72 -32.52
CA GLU A 383 10.25 -24.49 -32.48
C GLU A 383 10.75 -24.32 -31.03
N ARG A 384 11.91 -24.90 -30.76
CA ARG A 384 12.70 -24.69 -29.54
C ARG A 384 13.78 -23.67 -29.85
N LEU A 385 13.53 -22.42 -29.49
CA LEU A 385 14.47 -21.31 -29.73
C LEU A 385 15.31 -21.03 -28.47
N ALA A 386 16.63 -21.10 -28.59
CA ALA A 386 17.52 -20.57 -27.58
C ALA A 386 17.81 -19.09 -27.81
N ILE A 387 17.69 -18.27 -26.77
CA ILE A 387 18.07 -16.87 -26.76
C ILE A 387 19.30 -16.72 -25.88
N VAL A 388 20.42 -16.38 -26.47
CA VAL A 388 21.71 -16.25 -25.80
C VAL A 388 22.30 -14.87 -26.05
N GLY A 389 23.29 -14.46 -25.26
CA GLY A 389 23.97 -13.18 -25.42
C GLY A 389 24.47 -12.60 -24.10
N VAL A 390 25.19 -11.50 -24.19
CA VAL A 390 25.81 -10.84 -23.04
C VAL A 390 24.79 -10.29 -22.04
N ASN A 391 25.22 -10.05 -20.81
CA ASN A 391 24.38 -9.42 -19.80
C ASN A 391 23.92 -8.03 -20.25
N GLY A 392 22.65 -7.71 -20.05
CA GLY A 392 22.08 -6.44 -20.48
C GLY A 392 21.68 -6.36 -21.95
N ALA A 393 21.78 -7.46 -22.73
CA ALA A 393 21.34 -7.49 -24.14
C ALA A 393 19.81 -7.38 -24.33
N GLY A 394 19.02 -7.41 -23.24
CA GLY A 394 17.55 -7.27 -23.30
C GLY A 394 16.76 -8.58 -23.20
N LYS A 395 17.41 -9.71 -22.91
CA LYS A 395 16.75 -11.04 -22.89
C LYS A 395 15.52 -11.11 -21.99
N THR A 396 15.60 -10.68 -20.75
CA THR A 396 14.46 -10.62 -19.82
C THR A 396 13.39 -9.61 -20.28
N THR A 397 13.81 -8.50 -20.92
CA THR A 397 12.86 -7.54 -21.51
C THR A 397 12.06 -8.17 -22.65
N LEU A 398 12.70 -9.04 -23.42
CA LEU A 398 12.04 -9.78 -24.51
C LEU A 398 10.95 -10.71 -23.94
N VAL A 399 11.21 -11.42 -22.82
CA VAL A 399 10.19 -12.23 -22.12
C VAL A 399 9.01 -11.37 -21.70
N LYS A 400 9.27 -10.21 -21.09
CA LYS A 400 8.21 -9.29 -20.66
C LYS A 400 7.36 -8.79 -21.82
N LEU A 401 7.93 -8.61 -23.00
CA LEU A 401 7.22 -8.23 -24.23
C LEU A 401 6.43 -9.42 -24.81
N MET A 402 7.05 -10.62 -24.89
CA MET A 402 6.36 -11.85 -25.36
C MET A 402 5.13 -12.15 -24.53
N THR A 403 5.25 -12.03 -23.21
CA THR A 403 4.16 -12.30 -22.26
C THR A 403 3.17 -11.13 -22.12
N ARG A 404 3.35 -10.02 -22.85
CA ARG A 404 2.52 -8.83 -22.73
C ARG A 404 2.45 -8.24 -21.31
N LEU A 405 3.51 -8.43 -20.51
CA LEU A 405 3.71 -7.69 -19.25
C LEU A 405 4.09 -6.24 -19.56
N TYR A 406 4.79 -6.02 -20.67
CA TYR A 406 5.01 -4.70 -21.31
C TYR A 406 4.53 -4.75 -22.75
N GLU A 407 4.19 -3.57 -23.26
CA GLU A 407 3.85 -3.39 -24.66
C GLU A 407 4.98 -2.68 -25.40
N PRO A 408 5.20 -3.00 -26.69
CA PRO A 408 6.20 -2.31 -27.48
C PRO A 408 5.86 -0.82 -27.59
N THR A 409 6.92 0.03 -27.63
CA THR A 409 6.80 1.47 -27.87
C THR A 409 6.34 1.73 -29.32
N ASP A 410 6.94 0.98 -30.27
CA ASP A 410 6.60 0.99 -31.69
C ASP A 410 6.66 -0.44 -32.24
N GLY A 411 5.97 -0.68 -33.36
CA GLY A 411 5.87 -2.00 -33.97
C GLY A 411 4.80 -2.88 -33.31
N GLU A 412 4.79 -4.15 -33.63
CA GLU A 412 3.76 -5.08 -33.18
C GLU A 412 4.30 -6.48 -32.94
N ILE A 413 3.66 -7.19 -31.99
CA ILE A 413 3.89 -8.60 -31.71
C ILE A 413 2.65 -9.37 -32.17
N LEU A 414 2.86 -10.44 -32.92
CA LEU A 414 1.81 -11.23 -33.50
C LEU A 414 1.84 -12.67 -32.95
N LEU A 415 0.67 -13.22 -32.69
CA LEU A 415 0.43 -14.64 -32.46
C LEU A 415 -0.33 -15.19 -33.67
N ASP A 416 0.28 -16.12 -34.40
CA ASP A 416 -0.26 -16.67 -35.67
C ASP A 416 -0.74 -15.59 -36.64
N GLY A 417 0.00 -14.48 -36.76
CA GLY A 417 -0.30 -13.37 -37.65
C GLY A 417 -1.31 -12.35 -37.12
N MET A 418 -1.89 -12.56 -35.93
CA MET A 418 -2.82 -11.65 -35.28
C MET A 418 -2.11 -10.87 -34.17
N ASN A 419 -2.37 -9.53 -34.11
CA ASN A 419 -1.75 -8.68 -33.10
C ASN A 419 -2.22 -9.10 -31.69
N VAL A 420 -1.26 -9.32 -30.78
CA VAL A 420 -1.54 -9.79 -29.41
C VAL A 420 -2.41 -8.83 -28.59
N LYS A 421 -2.49 -7.55 -28.99
CA LYS A 421 -3.37 -6.56 -28.36
C LYS A 421 -4.86 -6.82 -28.60
N GLN A 422 -5.21 -7.65 -29.58
CA GLN A 422 -6.61 -7.97 -29.91
C GLN A 422 -7.19 -9.07 -28.99
N PHE A 423 -6.33 -9.80 -28.26
CA PHE A 423 -6.76 -10.86 -27.37
C PHE A 423 -7.06 -10.32 -25.97
N ASP A 424 -8.00 -10.99 -25.29
CA ASP A 424 -8.16 -10.81 -23.84
C ASP A 424 -6.84 -11.11 -23.11
N ARG A 425 -6.42 -10.22 -22.21
CA ARG A 425 -5.11 -10.34 -21.56
C ARG A 425 -4.98 -11.62 -20.73
N LYS A 426 -6.06 -12.02 -20.04
CA LYS A 426 -6.05 -13.22 -19.23
C LYS A 426 -5.97 -14.47 -20.10
N ALA A 427 -6.78 -14.55 -21.15
CA ALA A 427 -6.73 -15.64 -22.12
C ALA A 427 -5.35 -15.76 -22.78
N TYR A 428 -4.71 -14.62 -23.07
CA TYR A 428 -3.35 -14.59 -23.60
C TYR A 428 -2.32 -15.09 -22.55
N TYR A 429 -2.42 -14.70 -21.28
CA TYR A 429 -1.55 -15.19 -20.20
C TYR A 429 -1.69 -16.71 -19.98
N ASP A 430 -2.87 -17.27 -20.21
CA ASP A 430 -3.12 -18.70 -20.05
C ASP A 430 -2.35 -19.55 -21.07
N LEU A 431 -1.89 -18.96 -22.18
CA LEU A 431 -1.05 -19.63 -23.18
C LEU A 431 0.37 -19.94 -22.69
N PHE A 432 0.87 -19.23 -21.67
CA PHE A 432 2.26 -19.29 -21.27
C PHE A 432 2.48 -20.14 -20.02
N SER A 433 3.46 -21.04 -20.06
CA SER A 433 4.12 -21.62 -18.89
C SER A 433 5.51 -21.02 -18.76
N VAL A 434 5.73 -20.16 -17.75
CA VAL A 434 6.98 -19.41 -17.58
C VAL A 434 7.69 -19.85 -16.31
N VAL A 435 8.97 -20.19 -16.43
CA VAL A 435 9.89 -20.30 -15.29
C VAL A 435 10.80 -19.09 -15.33
N PHE A 436 10.59 -18.14 -14.42
CA PHE A 436 11.39 -16.92 -14.29
C PHE A 436 12.70 -17.20 -13.53
N GLN A 437 13.70 -16.38 -13.77
CA GLN A 437 15.01 -16.41 -13.09
C GLN A 437 14.86 -16.33 -11.56
N ASP A 438 14.04 -15.36 -11.09
CA ASP A 438 13.74 -15.18 -9.67
C ASP A 438 12.51 -15.98 -9.25
N VAL A 439 12.72 -17.18 -8.75
CA VAL A 439 11.63 -18.03 -8.23
C VAL A 439 11.24 -17.57 -6.83
N LYS A 440 10.00 -17.13 -6.67
CA LYS A 440 9.43 -16.77 -5.36
C LYS A 440 8.40 -17.81 -4.93
N ALA A 441 8.70 -18.46 -3.80
CA ALA A 441 7.72 -19.26 -3.08
C ALA A 441 6.83 -18.34 -2.23
N LEU A 442 5.58 -18.72 -2.08
CA LEU A 442 4.62 -18.07 -1.20
C LEU A 442 4.54 -18.83 0.14
N ALA A 443 4.24 -18.16 1.23
CA ALA A 443 4.03 -18.76 2.54
C ALA A 443 2.69 -19.50 2.60
N PHE A 444 2.51 -20.47 1.70
CA PHE A 444 1.40 -21.41 1.59
C PHE A 444 1.95 -22.83 1.50
N THR A 445 1.08 -23.83 1.42
CA THR A 445 1.53 -25.21 1.25
C THR A 445 2.28 -25.42 -0.06
N VAL A 446 3.09 -26.50 -0.13
CA VAL A 446 3.75 -26.89 -1.38
C VAL A 446 2.73 -27.10 -2.50
N ALA A 447 1.60 -27.78 -2.21
CA ALA A 447 0.55 -28.02 -3.18
C ALA A 447 -0.05 -26.71 -3.73
N GLU A 448 -0.35 -25.73 -2.88
CA GLU A 448 -0.85 -24.43 -3.29
C GLU A 448 0.19 -23.64 -4.09
N ASN A 449 1.47 -23.76 -3.75
CA ASN A 449 2.56 -23.16 -4.52
C ASN A 449 2.68 -23.72 -5.93
N VAL A 450 2.44 -25.02 -6.12
CA VAL A 450 2.46 -25.67 -7.44
C VAL A 450 1.21 -25.31 -8.24
N ALA A 451 0.02 -25.46 -7.65
CA ALA A 451 -1.24 -25.27 -8.35
C ALA A 451 -1.61 -23.80 -8.55
N ALA A 452 -1.04 -22.87 -7.74
CA ALA A 452 -1.47 -21.48 -7.63
C ALA A 452 -2.98 -21.34 -7.37
N LYS A 453 -3.54 -22.31 -6.61
CA LYS A 453 -4.96 -22.40 -6.22
C LYS A 453 -5.05 -22.85 -4.77
N SER A 454 -6.20 -22.55 -4.12
CA SER A 454 -6.44 -23.01 -2.75
C SER A 454 -6.58 -24.53 -2.69
N LEU A 455 -6.27 -25.15 -1.55
CA LEU A 455 -6.39 -26.60 -1.29
C LEU A 455 -7.76 -27.18 -1.62
N GLN A 456 -8.82 -26.38 -1.55
CA GLN A 456 -10.20 -26.82 -1.81
C GLN A 456 -10.50 -27.05 -3.30
N VAL A 457 -9.68 -26.49 -4.21
CA VAL A 457 -9.97 -26.42 -5.65
C VAL A 457 -8.87 -27.07 -6.50
N LEU A 458 -7.68 -27.34 -5.92
CA LEU A 458 -6.58 -27.96 -6.63
C LEU A 458 -6.81 -29.47 -6.82
N ASP A 459 -6.19 -30.04 -7.85
CA ASP A 459 -6.12 -31.48 -8.09
C ASP A 459 -4.82 -32.03 -7.47
N GLU A 460 -4.93 -32.71 -6.33
CA GLU A 460 -3.78 -33.26 -5.59
C GLU A 460 -2.98 -34.30 -6.41
N GLU A 461 -3.67 -35.12 -7.18
CA GLU A 461 -3.01 -36.14 -8.00
C GLU A 461 -2.20 -35.47 -9.13
N GLN A 462 -2.76 -34.44 -9.77
CA GLN A 462 -2.04 -33.65 -10.76
C GLN A 462 -0.84 -32.93 -10.13
N VAL A 463 -0.96 -32.38 -8.92
CA VAL A 463 0.16 -31.75 -8.19
C VAL A 463 1.26 -32.80 -7.95
N LYS A 464 0.91 -33.98 -7.47
CA LYS A 464 1.86 -35.07 -7.21
C LYS A 464 2.61 -35.49 -8.48
N GLN A 465 1.90 -35.65 -9.60
CA GLN A 465 2.50 -35.95 -10.89
C GLN A 465 3.47 -34.82 -11.35
N CYS A 466 3.09 -33.57 -11.19
CA CYS A 466 3.96 -32.43 -11.53
C CYS A 466 5.21 -32.37 -10.66
N LEU A 467 5.09 -32.65 -9.36
CA LEU A 467 6.23 -32.72 -8.44
C LEU A 467 7.16 -33.89 -8.81
N LYS A 468 6.60 -35.05 -9.19
CA LYS A 468 7.38 -36.20 -9.65
C LYS A 468 8.17 -35.86 -10.91
N ARG A 469 7.51 -35.31 -11.94
CA ARG A 469 8.13 -34.88 -13.21
C ARG A 469 9.19 -33.81 -13.01
N ALA A 470 9.03 -32.93 -12.03
CA ALA A 470 10.02 -31.91 -11.66
C ALA A 470 11.16 -32.46 -10.78
N GLY A 471 11.19 -33.76 -10.43
CA GLY A 471 12.21 -34.36 -9.58
C GLY A 471 12.22 -33.79 -8.15
N LEU A 472 11.06 -33.41 -7.60
CA LEU A 472 10.93 -32.82 -6.25
C LEU A 472 10.08 -33.71 -5.32
N LEU A 473 9.36 -34.70 -5.84
CA LEU A 473 8.38 -35.49 -5.09
C LEU A 473 8.99 -36.22 -3.89
N GLU A 474 10.11 -36.91 -4.06
CA GLU A 474 10.77 -37.67 -2.97
C GLU A 474 11.13 -36.78 -1.80
N LYS A 475 11.66 -35.58 -2.09
CA LYS A 475 11.97 -34.57 -1.05
C LYS A 475 10.69 -34.15 -0.33
N ILE A 476 9.61 -33.88 -1.04
CA ILE A 476 8.36 -33.44 -0.44
C ILE A 476 7.68 -34.58 0.36
N GLU A 477 7.71 -35.81 -0.11
CA GLU A 477 7.16 -36.95 0.63
C GLU A 477 7.98 -37.31 1.89
N SER A 478 9.26 -36.91 1.95
CA SER A 478 10.08 -37.03 3.16
C SER A 478 9.71 -36.05 4.27
N LEU A 479 8.88 -35.04 3.99
CA LEU A 479 8.43 -34.04 4.97
C LEU A 479 7.25 -34.59 5.79
N PRO A 480 7.10 -34.17 7.08
CA PRO A 480 6.06 -34.69 7.97
C PRO A 480 4.62 -34.52 7.46
N LYS A 481 4.34 -33.46 6.73
CA LYS A 481 3.02 -33.13 6.16
C LYS A 481 2.98 -33.32 4.64
N GLY A 482 4.03 -33.87 4.02
CA GLY A 482 4.12 -34.06 2.56
C GLY A 482 3.83 -32.80 1.79
N MET A 483 2.95 -32.86 0.78
CA MET A 483 2.55 -31.70 -0.04
C MET A 483 1.80 -30.59 0.73
N ASN A 484 1.26 -30.93 1.92
CA ASN A 484 0.58 -29.98 2.81
C ASN A 484 1.55 -29.25 3.76
N THR A 485 2.86 -29.46 3.60
CA THR A 485 3.87 -28.71 4.37
C THR A 485 3.87 -27.24 3.94
N MET A 486 3.78 -26.34 4.92
CA MET A 486 3.88 -24.90 4.69
C MET A 486 5.29 -24.50 4.23
N MET A 487 5.36 -23.63 3.26
CA MET A 487 6.62 -23.02 2.82
C MET A 487 6.82 -21.68 3.52
N LEU A 488 8.08 -21.37 3.77
CA LEU A 488 8.53 -20.17 4.47
C LEU A 488 7.95 -20.07 5.90
N LYS A 489 8.65 -19.38 6.78
CA LYS A 489 8.22 -19.18 8.18
C LYS A 489 7.37 -17.92 8.39
N GLY A 490 6.70 -17.45 7.33
CA GLY A 490 5.94 -16.21 7.37
C GLY A 490 4.59 -16.32 8.06
N LEU A 491 3.94 -17.49 8.00
CA LEU A 491 2.61 -17.74 8.58
C LEU A 491 2.64 -18.82 9.67
N GLU A 492 3.51 -19.83 9.55
CA GLU A 492 3.67 -20.91 10.53
C GLU A 492 5.15 -21.10 10.88
N ASP A 493 5.45 -21.35 12.15
CA ASP A 493 6.82 -21.52 12.65
C ASP A 493 7.52 -22.77 12.11
N ASP A 494 6.75 -23.81 11.74
CA ASP A 494 7.23 -25.06 11.17
C ASP A 494 7.37 -25.04 9.63
N GLY A 495 7.18 -23.86 9.02
CA GLY A 495 7.38 -23.64 7.58
C GLY A 495 8.80 -23.97 7.15
N ILE A 496 8.93 -24.61 5.96
CA ILE A 496 10.23 -25.02 5.41
C ILE A 496 10.77 -24.00 4.39
N GLU A 497 12.08 -23.95 4.26
CA GLU A 497 12.75 -23.25 3.16
C GLU A 497 13.43 -24.30 2.26
N LEU A 498 13.14 -24.21 0.97
CA LEU A 498 13.79 -25.04 -0.05
C LEU A 498 15.12 -24.40 -0.47
N SER A 499 16.09 -25.22 -0.86
CA SER A 499 17.32 -24.74 -1.48
C SER A 499 17.04 -24.03 -2.82
N GLY A 500 18.00 -23.28 -3.35
CA GLY A 500 17.86 -22.61 -4.65
C GLY A 500 17.43 -23.56 -5.77
N GLY A 501 18.10 -24.71 -5.88
CA GLY A 501 17.75 -25.74 -6.87
C GLY A 501 16.37 -26.38 -6.65
N GLN A 502 15.98 -26.59 -5.38
CA GLN A 502 14.64 -27.11 -5.06
C GLN A 502 13.56 -26.07 -5.38
N ASN A 503 13.82 -24.78 -5.19
CA ASN A 503 12.91 -23.73 -5.61
C ASN A 503 12.74 -23.67 -7.14
N GLN A 504 13.81 -23.92 -7.90
CA GLN A 504 13.71 -24.04 -9.36
C GLN A 504 12.88 -25.26 -9.79
N LYS A 505 13.07 -26.43 -9.16
CA LYS A 505 12.22 -27.61 -9.36
C LYS A 505 10.75 -27.33 -8.99
N LEU A 506 10.48 -26.51 -7.95
CA LEU A 506 9.13 -26.08 -7.61
C LEU A 506 8.52 -25.17 -8.70
N ALA A 507 9.29 -24.25 -9.24
CA ALA A 507 8.82 -23.40 -10.34
C ALA A 507 8.53 -24.19 -11.61
N LEU A 508 9.33 -25.24 -11.88
CA LEU A 508 9.07 -26.18 -12.95
C LEU A 508 7.77 -26.96 -12.72
N ALA A 509 7.54 -27.47 -11.49
CA ALA A 509 6.28 -28.15 -11.16
C ALA A 509 5.07 -27.23 -11.36
N ARG A 510 5.18 -25.92 -11.02
CA ARG A 510 4.17 -24.89 -11.28
C ARG A 510 3.90 -24.71 -12.78
N ALA A 511 4.96 -24.65 -13.60
CA ALA A 511 4.84 -24.52 -15.05
C ALA A 511 4.19 -25.78 -15.68
N LEU A 512 4.54 -26.98 -15.20
CA LEU A 512 3.92 -28.25 -15.58
C LEU A 512 2.43 -28.28 -15.23
N TYR A 513 2.05 -27.83 -14.04
CA TYR A 513 0.65 -27.79 -13.61
C TYR A 513 -0.19 -26.84 -14.45
N LYS A 514 0.36 -25.65 -14.76
CA LYS A 514 -0.30 -24.66 -15.64
C LYS A 514 -0.47 -25.17 -17.06
N ASN A 515 0.49 -25.92 -17.59
CA ASN A 515 0.46 -26.61 -18.87
C ASN A 515 0.14 -25.73 -20.09
N GLY A 516 0.65 -24.49 -20.12
CA GLY A 516 0.51 -23.58 -21.25
C GLY A 516 1.14 -24.10 -22.53
N GLU A 517 0.73 -23.57 -23.68
CA GLU A 517 1.15 -24.02 -25.03
C GLU A 517 2.46 -23.35 -25.50
N ILE A 518 2.87 -22.28 -24.85
CA ILE A 518 4.15 -21.61 -25.07
C ILE A 518 4.95 -21.68 -23.77
N VAL A 519 6.13 -22.30 -23.83
CA VAL A 519 6.99 -22.49 -22.66
C VAL A 519 8.14 -21.48 -22.72
N ILE A 520 8.36 -20.73 -21.65
CA ILE A 520 9.49 -19.81 -21.51
C ILE A 520 10.29 -20.19 -20.26
N LEU A 521 11.57 -20.42 -20.46
CA LEU A 521 12.53 -20.76 -19.41
C LEU A 521 13.62 -19.69 -19.36
N ASP A 522 13.56 -18.82 -18.34
CA ASP A 522 14.48 -17.70 -18.16
C ASP A 522 15.54 -18.07 -17.11
N GLU A 523 16.74 -18.47 -17.58
CA GLU A 523 17.88 -18.93 -16.78
C GLU A 523 17.54 -20.00 -15.72
N PRO A 524 16.85 -21.08 -16.11
CA PRO A 524 16.25 -22.02 -15.16
C PRO A 524 17.27 -22.85 -14.37
N THR A 525 18.56 -22.77 -14.70
CA THR A 525 19.62 -23.60 -14.08
C THR A 525 20.71 -22.77 -13.40
N ALA A 526 20.52 -21.46 -13.20
CA ALA A 526 21.55 -20.56 -12.68
C ALA A 526 22.08 -20.95 -11.28
N ALA A 527 21.29 -21.66 -10.45
CA ALA A 527 21.64 -22.04 -9.09
C ALA A 527 21.91 -23.56 -8.93
N LEU A 528 22.12 -24.29 -10.03
CA LEU A 528 22.24 -25.76 -10.02
C LEU A 528 23.69 -26.19 -10.28
N ASP A 529 24.05 -27.34 -9.68
CA ASP A 529 25.22 -28.10 -10.07
C ASP A 529 25.00 -28.83 -11.41
N PRO A 530 26.06 -29.29 -12.11
CA PRO A 530 25.93 -29.91 -13.44
C PRO A 530 25.05 -31.15 -13.51
N LEU A 531 24.98 -31.96 -12.43
CA LEU A 531 24.16 -33.15 -12.40
C LEU A 531 22.67 -32.80 -12.26
N ALA A 532 22.35 -31.90 -11.33
CA ALA A 532 20.97 -31.41 -11.17
C ALA A 532 20.52 -30.61 -12.41
N GLU A 533 21.42 -29.95 -13.13
CA GLU A 533 21.14 -29.30 -14.40
C GLU A 533 20.68 -30.31 -15.46
N ALA A 534 21.40 -31.42 -15.62
CA ALA A 534 21.04 -32.47 -16.59
C ALA A 534 19.64 -33.07 -16.30
N GLU A 535 19.35 -33.37 -15.04
CA GLU A 535 18.02 -33.88 -14.63
C GLU A 535 16.88 -32.88 -14.96
N ILE A 536 17.13 -31.60 -14.77
CA ILE A 536 16.14 -30.56 -15.07
C ILE A 536 15.95 -30.42 -16.58
N TYR A 537 16.98 -30.55 -17.41
CA TYR A 537 16.82 -30.52 -18.87
C TYR A 537 15.96 -31.69 -19.38
N GLU A 538 16.08 -32.90 -18.81
CA GLU A 538 15.17 -34.00 -19.14
C GLU A 538 13.73 -33.65 -18.78
N SER A 539 13.51 -33.09 -17.60
CA SER A 539 12.17 -32.65 -17.15
C SER A 539 11.61 -31.49 -18.01
N PHE A 540 12.48 -30.64 -18.56
CA PHE A 540 12.05 -29.58 -19.49
C PHE A 540 11.62 -30.18 -20.84
N ASN A 541 12.30 -31.18 -21.37
CA ASN A 541 11.88 -31.86 -22.58
C ASN A 541 10.47 -32.47 -22.43
N ASP A 542 10.16 -33.02 -21.26
CA ASP A 542 8.82 -33.47 -20.92
C ASP A 542 7.76 -32.36 -20.86
N LEU A 543 8.13 -31.17 -20.35
CA LEU A 543 7.23 -30.00 -20.32
C LEU A 543 6.93 -29.48 -21.72
N ILE A 544 7.94 -29.45 -22.57
CA ILE A 544 7.86 -28.85 -23.91
C ILE A 544 7.07 -29.75 -24.85
N GLY A 545 7.37 -31.04 -24.93
CA GLY A 545 6.75 -31.95 -25.89
C GLY A 545 6.80 -31.36 -27.31
N HIS A 546 5.63 -31.09 -27.90
CA HIS A 546 5.47 -30.48 -29.23
C HIS A 546 5.14 -28.95 -29.20
N LYS A 547 5.28 -28.32 -28.03
CA LYS A 547 4.94 -26.91 -27.82
C LYS A 547 6.03 -25.99 -28.35
N THR A 548 5.69 -24.73 -28.59
CA THR A 548 6.68 -23.69 -28.87
C THR A 548 7.43 -23.35 -27.58
N ALA A 549 8.77 -23.37 -27.61
CA ALA A 549 9.60 -23.18 -26.42
C ALA A 549 10.69 -22.16 -26.63
N ILE A 550 10.90 -21.33 -25.63
CA ILE A 550 11.94 -20.29 -25.60
C ILE A 550 12.85 -20.55 -24.39
N TYR A 551 14.13 -20.74 -24.67
CA TYR A 551 15.16 -20.90 -23.65
C TYR A 551 16.02 -19.65 -23.57
N ILE A 552 16.10 -19.04 -22.44
CA ILE A 552 17.09 -17.98 -22.18
C ILE A 552 18.16 -18.56 -21.30
N SER A 553 19.40 -18.53 -21.79
CA SER A 553 20.54 -19.08 -21.05
C SER A 553 21.80 -18.25 -21.25
N HIS A 554 22.60 -18.19 -20.18
CA HIS A 554 23.99 -17.76 -20.24
C HIS A 554 24.96 -18.94 -20.46
N ARG A 555 24.49 -20.17 -20.30
CA ARG A 555 25.25 -21.40 -20.49
C ARG A 555 25.00 -21.96 -21.89
N LEU A 556 26.01 -21.85 -22.75
CA LEU A 556 25.86 -22.27 -24.15
C LEU A 556 25.81 -23.80 -24.33
N SER A 557 26.25 -24.58 -23.34
CA SER A 557 26.12 -26.04 -23.35
C SER A 557 24.65 -26.49 -23.45
N SER A 558 23.74 -25.72 -22.85
CA SER A 558 22.30 -26.01 -22.84
C SER A 558 21.60 -25.70 -24.16
N THR A 559 22.21 -24.90 -25.04
CA THR A 559 21.60 -24.50 -26.33
C THR A 559 21.62 -25.59 -27.38
N ARG A 560 22.43 -26.64 -27.20
CA ARG A 560 22.51 -27.79 -28.14
C ARG A 560 21.20 -28.54 -28.35
N PHE A 561 20.28 -28.46 -27.41
CA PHE A 561 18.99 -29.13 -27.48
C PHE A 561 17.91 -28.31 -28.19
N CYS A 562 18.25 -27.12 -28.67
CA CYS A 562 17.34 -26.22 -29.34
C CYS A 562 17.45 -26.33 -30.87
N ASP A 563 16.32 -26.16 -31.55
CA ASP A 563 16.26 -26.23 -33.01
C ASP A 563 16.93 -25.01 -33.67
N ALA A 564 16.91 -23.86 -32.99
CA ALA A 564 17.54 -22.62 -33.40
C ALA A 564 18.10 -21.83 -32.21
N ILE A 565 19.12 -21.03 -32.49
CA ILE A 565 19.77 -20.15 -31.52
C ILE A 565 19.76 -18.72 -32.08
N ALA A 566 19.29 -17.77 -31.28
CA ALA A 566 19.38 -16.33 -31.55
C ALA A 566 20.40 -15.70 -30.59
N PHE A 567 21.51 -15.20 -31.12
CA PHE A 567 22.51 -14.49 -30.35
C PHE A 567 22.22 -13.00 -30.31
N PHE A 568 21.94 -12.51 -29.10
CA PHE A 568 21.59 -11.11 -28.85
C PHE A 568 22.78 -10.30 -28.32
N GLU A 569 23.00 -9.15 -28.94
CA GLU A 569 23.94 -8.13 -28.47
C GLU A 569 23.38 -6.73 -28.76
N ASN A 570 23.47 -5.81 -27.79
CA ASN A 570 23.02 -4.42 -27.92
C ASN A 570 21.57 -4.23 -28.41
N GLY A 571 20.67 -5.18 -28.08
CA GLY A 571 19.26 -5.11 -28.46
C GLY A 571 18.95 -5.58 -29.87
N GLU A 572 19.89 -6.22 -30.55
CA GLU A 572 19.75 -6.76 -31.91
C GLU A 572 20.12 -8.24 -31.94
N ILE A 573 19.59 -8.99 -32.90
CA ILE A 573 19.98 -10.36 -33.21
C ILE A 573 21.16 -10.30 -34.18
N LEU A 574 22.36 -10.59 -33.70
CA LEU A 574 23.57 -10.61 -34.53
C LEU A 574 23.69 -11.90 -35.36
N GLU A 575 23.35 -13.02 -34.75
CA GLU A 575 23.47 -14.34 -35.37
C GLU A 575 22.22 -15.16 -35.09
N TYR A 576 21.79 -15.91 -36.10
CA TYR A 576 20.66 -16.84 -36.00
C TYR A 576 20.98 -18.11 -36.83
N GLY A 577 20.73 -19.27 -36.26
CA GLY A 577 20.97 -20.57 -36.90
C GLY A 577 21.02 -21.72 -35.91
N THR A 578 21.33 -22.94 -36.38
CA THR A 578 21.59 -24.10 -35.51
C THR A 578 22.94 -23.97 -34.80
N HIS A 579 23.17 -24.80 -33.81
CA HIS A 579 24.47 -24.85 -33.08
C HIS A 579 25.65 -25.05 -34.05
N GLU A 580 25.53 -26.02 -34.97
CA GLU A 580 26.54 -26.36 -35.94
C GLU A 580 26.81 -25.23 -36.94
N GLU A 581 25.74 -24.61 -37.44
CA GLU A 581 25.86 -23.46 -38.36
C GLU A 581 26.55 -22.28 -37.72
N LEU A 582 26.21 -21.97 -36.44
CA LEU A 582 26.84 -20.84 -35.73
C LEU A 582 28.27 -21.10 -35.36
N LEU A 583 28.65 -22.33 -35.04
CA LEU A 583 30.05 -22.71 -34.83
C LEU A 583 30.87 -22.61 -36.15
N ALA A 584 30.27 -23.05 -37.26
CA ALA A 584 30.92 -22.99 -38.59
C ALA A 584 31.11 -21.54 -39.10
N LYS A 585 30.23 -20.60 -38.70
CA LYS A 585 30.36 -19.16 -39.01
C LYS A 585 31.52 -18.49 -38.30
N ASP A 586 32.08 -19.13 -37.26
CA ASP A 586 33.18 -18.61 -36.43
C ASP A 586 32.98 -17.18 -35.93
N GLY A 587 31.72 -16.84 -35.60
CA GLY A 587 31.32 -15.51 -35.15
C GLY A 587 31.34 -15.37 -33.63
N ARG A 588 30.57 -14.39 -33.11
CA ARG A 588 30.48 -14.10 -31.67
C ARG A 588 29.94 -15.28 -30.84
N TYR A 589 28.99 -16.03 -31.39
CA TYR A 589 28.50 -17.25 -30.72
C TYR A 589 29.63 -18.27 -30.55
N ALA A 590 30.38 -18.55 -31.60
CA ALA A 590 31.51 -19.50 -31.58
C ALA A 590 32.61 -19.05 -30.63
N GLU A 591 32.94 -17.77 -30.62
CA GLU A 591 33.91 -17.16 -29.68
C GLU A 591 33.46 -17.40 -28.22
N MET A 592 32.24 -17.04 -27.90
CA MET A 592 31.70 -17.18 -26.56
C MET A 592 31.60 -18.66 -26.13
N PHE A 593 31.25 -19.55 -27.06
CA PHE A 593 31.20 -20.99 -26.80
C PHE A 593 32.57 -21.55 -26.47
N ARG A 594 33.62 -21.15 -27.22
CA ARG A 594 35.02 -21.55 -26.96
C ARG A 594 35.50 -21.07 -25.60
N ILE A 595 35.25 -19.83 -25.25
CA ILE A 595 35.62 -19.30 -23.94
C ILE A 595 34.96 -20.13 -22.83
N GLN A 596 33.66 -20.43 -22.93
CA GLN A 596 32.97 -21.23 -21.91
C GLN A 596 33.48 -22.68 -21.86
N SER A 597 33.76 -23.31 -23.00
CA SER A 597 34.27 -24.68 -23.05
C SER A 597 35.68 -24.82 -22.48
N GLN A 598 36.56 -23.84 -22.63
CA GLN A 598 37.89 -23.84 -22.03
C GLN A 598 37.84 -23.91 -20.50
N TYR A 599 36.94 -23.17 -19.85
CA TYR A 599 36.78 -23.21 -18.39
C TYR A 599 36.29 -24.58 -17.88
N TYR A 600 35.58 -25.36 -18.69
CA TYR A 600 35.18 -26.71 -18.33
C TYR A 600 36.27 -27.77 -18.55
N GLN A 601 37.12 -27.61 -19.57
CA GLN A 601 38.27 -28.51 -19.85
C GLN A 601 39.39 -28.34 -18.83
N GLU A 602 39.75 -27.13 -18.43
CA GLU A 602 40.74 -26.86 -17.39
C GLU A 602 40.35 -27.39 -16.01
N GLN A 603 39.06 -27.53 -15.72
CA GLN A 603 38.59 -28.16 -14.48
C GLN A 603 38.71 -29.67 -14.49
N GLU A 604 38.58 -30.34 -15.64
CA GLU A 604 38.80 -31.79 -15.76
C GLU A 604 40.30 -32.15 -15.68
N GLU A 605 41.19 -31.32 -16.21
CA GLU A 605 42.63 -31.54 -16.09
C GLU A 605 43.18 -31.18 -14.70
N GLY A 606 42.55 -30.25 -13.97
CA GLY A 606 42.94 -29.87 -12.60
C GLY A 606 42.54 -30.84 -11.49
N VAL A 607 41.77 -31.87 -11.79
CA VAL A 607 41.37 -32.94 -10.84
C VAL A 607 42.26 -34.19 -10.98
N ALA A 608 43.20 -34.20 -11.90
CA ALA A 608 44.15 -35.31 -12.15
C ALA A 608 45.54 -35.08 -11.50
N ILE A 609 45.65 -34.24 -10.42
CA ILE A 609 46.88 -34.14 -9.60
C ILE A 609 46.57 -34.48 -8.15
#